data_a05b968ed0d22c0525feef7a2f6f5add
#
_entry.id   a05b968ed0d22c0525feef7a2f6f5add
#
_cell.length_a   1.000
_cell.length_b   1.000
_cell.length_c   1.000
_cell.angle_alpha   90.00
_cell.angle_beta   90.00
_cell.angle_gamma   90.00
#
_symmetry.space_group_name_H-M   'P 1'
#
loop_
_entity.id
_entity.type
_entity.pdbx_description
1 polymer ?
#
loop_
_entity_poly.entity_id
_entity_poly.type
_entity_poly.pdbx_seq_one_letter_code
_entity_poly.pdbx_strand_id
1 'polypeptide(L)'
;MATLTVFEAGYCTHTACVALRGAGLRTCAFPARAWLIETAGRRWLWDTGYASHFHDHTRSGLFAIYRKVTPVYFDTSESMAAQLAQQGLRPADLDGLIVSHFHGDHVAGLRDFPGVPVVCSGEGWRRLRALRGIPALRRAFVPGLIPEDFEARTRFVEQFEQVALPPELAPFTSAWALPDSNGDVLLVPLPGHAAGHIGAFIRTHEGWVLLAADAAWSPLSYRELRGPSVLAYTIMEDRHAYFDTLRKLHALDAGGHVRILLTHEGAL
;
A
#
# COMPACT_ATOMS: atom_id res chain seq x y z
N MET A 1 21.94 2.41 5.00
CA MET A 1 20.72 3.20 5.21
C MET A 1 20.07 3.48 3.87
N ALA A 2 18.76 3.50 3.85
CA ALA A 2 17.99 3.63 2.62
C ALA A 2 17.71 5.10 2.26
N THR A 3 17.45 5.34 0.97
CA THR A 3 16.82 6.56 0.45
C THR A 3 15.40 6.24 -0.01
N LEU A 4 14.51 7.22 0.09
CA LEU A 4 13.11 7.13 -0.32
C LEU A 4 12.80 8.23 -1.32
N THR A 5 12.29 7.84 -2.49
CA THR A 5 11.72 8.76 -3.48
C THR A 5 10.24 8.49 -3.63
N VAL A 6 9.40 9.52 -3.39
CA VAL A 6 7.95 9.42 -3.52
C VAL A 6 7.49 9.75 -4.93
N PHE A 7 6.46 9.03 -5.40
CA PHE A 7 5.76 9.27 -6.66
C PHE A 7 4.27 9.32 -6.40
N GLU A 8 3.53 10.05 -7.22
CA GLU A 8 2.07 10.03 -7.24
C GLU A 8 1.63 9.49 -8.60
N ALA A 9 0.92 8.36 -8.60
CA ALA A 9 0.46 7.66 -9.79
C ALA A 9 -1.06 7.74 -9.90
N GLY A 10 -1.57 8.93 -10.20
CA GLY A 10 -2.99 9.25 -10.23
C GLY A 10 -3.61 9.41 -8.84
N TYR A 11 -4.93 9.59 -8.80
CA TYR A 11 -5.69 9.76 -7.56
C TYR A 11 -7.14 9.31 -7.75
N CYS A 12 -7.80 9.02 -6.65
CA CYS A 12 -9.26 8.88 -6.62
C CYS A 12 -9.92 10.01 -5.82
N THR A 13 -11.24 10.14 -5.96
CA THR A 13 -12.00 11.15 -5.22
C THR A 13 -13.08 10.51 -4.36
N HIS A 14 -13.20 11.03 -3.14
CA HIS A 14 -14.27 10.70 -2.20
C HIS A 14 -14.63 11.91 -1.35
N THR A 15 -15.78 11.85 -0.68
CA THR A 15 -16.10 12.84 0.37
C THR A 15 -15.18 12.62 1.59
N ALA A 16 -14.74 13.71 2.20
CA ALA A 16 -13.83 13.70 3.34
C ALA A 16 -14.31 12.78 4.49
N CYS A 17 -15.62 12.75 4.75
CA CYS A 17 -16.20 11.90 5.80
C CYS A 17 -16.07 10.39 5.51
N VAL A 18 -15.84 9.97 4.27
CA VAL A 18 -15.58 8.55 3.95
C VAL A 18 -14.26 8.12 4.57
N ALA A 19 -13.22 8.93 4.42
CA ALA A 19 -11.90 8.62 4.96
C ALA A 19 -11.74 8.93 6.46
N LEU A 20 -12.45 9.97 6.95
CA LEU A 20 -12.38 10.37 8.35
C LEU A 20 -13.77 10.79 8.83
N ARG A 21 -14.36 10.01 9.72
CA ARG A 21 -15.70 10.29 10.27
C ARG A 21 -15.78 11.69 10.87
N GLY A 22 -16.74 12.48 10.40
CA GLY A 22 -16.94 13.86 10.87
C GLY A 22 -16.11 14.93 10.14
N ALA A 23 -15.34 14.58 9.11
CA ALA A 23 -14.54 15.54 8.32
C ALA A 23 -15.38 16.35 7.30
N GLY A 24 -16.72 16.19 7.29
CA GLY A 24 -17.61 16.92 6.38
C GLY A 24 -17.79 16.26 5.02
N LEU A 25 -18.53 16.93 4.13
CA LEU A 25 -18.98 16.39 2.84
C LEU A 25 -18.19 16.94 1.64
N ARG A 26 -17.12 17.71 1.86
CA ARG A 26 -16.29 18.19 0.75
C ARG A 26 -15.68 17.01 0.01
N THR A 27 -15.59 17.13 -1.31
CA THR A 27 -14.83 16.16 -2.12
C THR A 27 -13.35 16.41 -1.95
N CYS A 28 -12.60 15.32 -1.75
CA CYS A 28 -11.16 15.33 -1.60
C CYS A 28 -10.52 14.41 -2.63
N ALA A 29 -9.32 14.76 -3.08
CA ALA A 29 -8.47 13.90 -3.89
C ALA A 29 -7.58 13.05 -2.96
N PHE A 30 -7.53 11.76 -3.21
CA PHE A 30 -6.73 10.78 -2.50
C PHE A 30 -5.64 10.29 -3.46
N PRO A 31 -4.39 10.81 -3.36
CA PRO A 31 -3.31 10.42 -4.26
C PRO A 31 -2.98 8.94 -4.08
N ALA A 32 -2.62 8.25 -5.15
CA ALA A 32 -2.06 6.91 -5.09
C ALA A 32 -0.53 7.03 -5.08
N ARG A 33 0.07 7.06 -3.90
CA ARG A 33 1.53 7.18 -3.75
C ARG A 33 2.21 5.83 -3.80
N ALA A 34 3.36 5.84 -4.44
CA ALA A 34 4.33 4.74 -4.46
C ALA A 34 5.71 5.28 -4.09
N TRP A 35 6.61 4.41 -3.63
CA TRP A 35 7.95 4.83 -3.21
C TRP A 35 9.03 3.94 -3.82
N LEU A 36 10.05 4.56 -4.40
CA LEU A 36 11.29 3.87 -4.71
C LEU A 36 12.15 3.86 -3.43
N ILE A 37 12.54 2.67 -3.01
CA ILE A 37 13.42 2.42 -1.88
C ILE A 37 14.76 1.97 -2.44
N GLU A 38 15.83 2.74 -2.20
CA GLU A 38 17.17 2.35 -2.60
C GLU A 38 18.02 2.09 -1.35
N THR A 39 18.56 0.90 -1.23
CA THR A 39 19.40 0.48 -0.11
C THR A 39 20.35 -0.64 -0.51
N ALA A 40 21.56 -0.68 0.03
CA ALA A 40 22.54 -1.73 -0.19
C ALA A 40 22.83 -2.02 -1.68
N GLY A 41 22.71 -1.02 -2.56
CA GLY A 41 22.85 -1.16 -4.02
C GLY A 41 21.65 -1.81 -4.70
N ARG A 42 20.55 -1.98 -3.99
CA ARG A 42 19.30 -2.58 -4.48
C ARG A 42 18.21 -1.51 -4.59
N ARG A 43 17.22 -1.76 -5.48
CA ARG A 43 16.06 -0.90 -5.75
C ARG A 43 14.78 -1.68 -5.62
N TRP A 44 13.92 -1.22 -4.72
CA TRP A 44 12.61 -1.81 -4.49
C TRP A 44 11.53 -0.76 -4.74
N LEU A 45 10.48 -1.13 -5.46
CA LEU A 45 9.31 -0.26 -5.61
C LEU A 45 8.21 -0.72 -4.65
N TRP A 46 7.83 0.15 -3.73
CA TRP A 46 6.70 -0.02 -2.82
C TRP A 46 5.42 0.45 -3.46
N ASP A 47 4.51 -0.48 -3.75
CA ASP A 47 3.28 -0.31 -4.49
C ASP A 47 3.50 0.22 -5.92
N THR A 48 2.44 0.25 -6.74
CA THR A 48 2.54 0.61 -8.14
C THR A 48 1.57 1.71 -8.57
N GLY A 49 0.74 2.20 -7.64
CA GLY A 49 -0.24 3.23 -7.93
C GLY A 49 -1.29 2.81 -8.95
N TYR A 50 -2.00 3.78 -9.53
CA TYR A 50 -2.86 3.57 -10.67
C TYR A 50 -2.07 3.41 -11.97
N ALA A 51 -2.66 2.69 -12.92
CA ALA A 51 -2.19 2.52 -14.30
C ALA A 51 -3.39 2.32 -15.23
N SER A 52 -3.16 2.38 -16.56
CA SER A 52 -4.23 2.20 -17.57
C SER A 52 -5.00 0.90 -17.36
N HIS A 53 -4.34 -0.15 -16.88
CA HIS A 53 -4.94 -1.44 -16.55
C HIS A 53 -6.13 -1.35 -15.60
N PHE A 54 -6.13 -0.37 -14.67
CA PHE A 54 -7.30 -0.15 -13.80
C PHE A 54 -8.53 0.23 -14.63
N HIS A 55 -8.39 1.18 -15.57
CA HIS A 55 -9.48 1.57 -16.45
C HIS A 55 -9.95 0.42 -17.34
N ASP A 56 -9.01 -0.37 -17.89
CA ASP A 56 -9.33 -1.49 -18.78
C ASP A 56 -10.17 -2.55 -18.06
N HIS A 57 -9.79 -2.90 -16.82
CA HIS A 57 -10.47 -3.93 -16.03
C HIS A 57 -11.70 -3.43 -15.26
N THR A 58 -11.96 -2.12 -15.22
CA THR A 58 -13.13 -1.52 -14.57
C THR A 58 -14.04 -0.75 -15.54
N ARG A 59 -13.77 -0.80 -16.85
CA ARG A 59 -14.56 -0.09 -17.87
C ARG A 59 -15.99 -0.59 -17.98
N SER A 60 -16.21 -1.88 -17.81
CA SER A 60 -17.50 -2.54 -17.98
C SER A 60 -17.72 -3.66 -16.97
N GLY A 61 -18.93 -4.24 -16.99
CA GLY A 61 -19.28 -5.33 -16.09
C GLY A 61 -19.36 -4.92 -14.63
N LEU A 62 -19.21 -5.91 -13.74
CA LEU A 62 -19.40 -5.73 -12.30
C LEU A 62 -18.39 -4.72 -11.71
N PHE A 63 -17.15 -4.76 -12.15
CA PHE A 63 -16.11 -3.88 -11.62
C PHE A 63 -16.26 -2.41 -12.07
N ALA A 64 -17.15 -2.10 -13.03
CA ALA A 64 -17.52 -0.71 -13.32
C ALA A 64 -18.18 -0.01 -12.13
N ILE A 65 -18.76 -0.77 -11.19
CA ILE A 65 -19.30 -0.26 -9.93
C ILE A 65 -18.16 0.34 -9.09
N TYR A 66 -17.01 -0.34 -9.01
CA TYR A 66 -15.84 0.18 -8.28
C TYR A 66 -15.50 1.60 -8.78
N ARG A 67 -15.27 1.75 -10.09
CA ARG A 67 -14.93 3.05 -10.68
C ARG A 67 -16.02 4.12 -10.53
N LYS A 68 -17.30 3.72 -10.42
CA LYS A 68 -18.41 4.65 -10.18
C LYS A 68 -18.44 5.17 -8.74
N VAL A 69 -18.16 4.32 -7.76
CA VAL A 69 -18.16 4.70 -6.34
C VAL A 69 -16.84 5.30 -5.90
N THR A 70 -15.76 5.01 -6.62
CA THR A 70 -14.41 5.56 -6.42
C THR A 70 -13.91 6.11 -7.76
N PRO A 71 -14.32 7.33 -8.16
CA PRO A 71 -13.85 7.94 -9.40
C PRO A 71 -12.34 8.11 -9.39
N VAL A 72 -11.67 7.57 -10.41
CA VAL A 72 -10.21 7.56 -10.56
C VAL A 72 -9.80 8.49 -11.69
N TYR A 73 -8.79 9.28 -11.43
CA TYR A 73 -8.15 10.22 -12.36
C TYR A 73 -6.70 9.83 -12.51
N PHE A 74 -6.29 9.57 -13.73
CA PHE A 74 -4.97 9.05 -14.07
C PHE A 74 -4.63 9.38 -15.50
N ASP A 75 -3.42 9.88 -15.72
CA ASP A 75 -2.80 10.00 -17.03
C ASP A 75 -1.70 8.95 -17.20
N THR A 76 -1.51 8.43 -18.41
CA THR A 76 -0.51 7.38 -18.68
C THR A 76 0.92 7.81 -18.37
N SER A 77 1.22 9.11 -18.44
CA SER A 77 2.51 9.68 -18.03
C SER A 77 2.76 9.64 -16.53
N GLU A 78 1.69 9.46 -15.74
CA GLU A 78 1.75 9.33 -14.27
C GLU A 78 1.97 7.88 -13.81
N SER A 79 1.98 6.89 -14.74
CA SER A 79 2.26 5.50 -14.34
C SER A 79 3.66 5.38 -13.73
N MET A 80 3.82 4.47 -12.78
CA MET A 80 5.13 4.26 -12.15
C MET A 80 6.20 3.92 -13.18
N ALA A 81 5.86 3.11 -14.19
CA ALA A 81 6.80 2.78 -15.27
C ALA A 81 7.23 4.02 -16.06
N ALA A 82 6.30 4.95 -16.36
CA ALA A 82 6.63 6.18 -17.06
C ALA A 82 7.49 7.14 -16.21
N GLN A 83 7.14 7.29 -14.92
CA GLN A 83 7.89 8.17 -14.02
C GLN A 83 9.31 7.62 -13.74
N LEU A 84 9.47 6.31 -13.57
CA LEU A 84 10.79 5.67 -13.43
C LEU A 84 11.62 5.84 -14.72
N ALA A 85 11.00 5.69 -15.88
CA ALA A 85 11.68 5.92 -17.17
C ALA A 85 12.18 7.36 -17.33
N GLN A 86 11.47 8.37 -16.81
CA GLN A 86 11.94 9.77 -16.76
C GLN A 86 13.19 9.93 -15.88
N GLN A 87 13.39 9.04 -14.92
CA GLN A 87 14.60 8.97 -14.08
C GLN A 87 15.69 8.06 -14.68
N GLY A 88 15.48 7.55 -15.90
CA GLY A 88 16.40 6.64 -16.56
C GLY A 88 16.36 5.19 -16.04
N LEU A 89 15.33 4.83 -15.28
CA LEU A 89 15.14 3.49 -14.72
C LEU A 89 14.14 2.69 -15.56
N ARG A 90 14.48 1.44 -15.85
CA ARG A 90 13.59 0.46 -16.50
C ARG A 90 13.06 -0.54 -15.46
N PRO A 91 12.00 -1.27 -15.74
CA PRO A 91 11.56 -2.36 -14.88
C PRO A 91 12.68 -3.34 -14.49
N ALA A 92 13.58 -3.68 -15.42
CA ALA A 92 14.70 -4.59 -15.18
C ALA A 92 15.78 -4.02 -14.22
N ASP A 93 15.77 -2.75 -13.93
CA ASP A 93 16.71 -2.10 -13.01
C ASP A 93 16.20 -2.15 -11.56
N LEU A 94 14.98 -2.70 -11.33
CA LEU A 94 14.41 -2.98 -10.02
C LEU A 94 14.74 -4.41 -9.57
N ASP A 95 15.12 -4.54 -8.31
CA ASP A 95 15.34 -5.85 -7.65
C ASP A 95 14.02 -6.49 -7.20
N GLY A 96 12.96 -5.70 -7.05
CA GLY A 96 11.62 -6.20 -6.77
C GLY A 96 10.58 -5.13 -6.53
N LEU A 97 9.33 -5.58 -6.49
CA LEU A 97 8.15 -4.81 -6.07
C LEU A 97 7.73 -5.30 -4.69
N ILE A 98 7.32 -4.40 -3.83
CA ILE A 98 6.71 -4.75 -2.54
C ILE A 98 5.26 -4.27 -2.59
N VAL A 99 4.32 -5.20 -2.49
CA VAL A 99 2.87 -4.89 -2.49
C VAL A 99 2.37 -4.87 -1.06
N SER A 100 1.92 -3.70 -0.62
CA SER A 100 1.36 -3.50 0.73
C SER A 100 0.07 -4.29 0.91
N HIS A 101 -0.82 -4.23 -0.07
CA HIS A 101 -2.07 -4.97 -0.16
C HIS A 101 -2.64 -4.92 -1.60
N PHE A 102 -3.82 -5.54 -1.86
CA PHE A 102 -4.29 -5.80 -3.21
C PHE A 102 -5.45 -4.90 -3.69
N HIS A 103 -5.61 -3.69 -3.16
CA HIS A 103 -6.53 -2.72 -3.73
C HIS A 103 -5.99 -2.13 -5.05
N GLY A 104 -6.89 -1.60 -5.88
CA GLY A 104 -6.56 -1.21 -7.24
C GLY A 104 -5.46 -0.15 -7.35
N ASP A 105 -5.43 0.79 -6.45
CA ASP A 105 -4.45 1.89 -6.37
C ASP A 105 -3.06 1.49 -5.84
N HIS A 106 -2.88 0.24 -5.47
CA HIS A 106 -1.58 -0.33 -5.07
C HIS A 106 -1.03 -1.32 -6.09
N VAL A 107 -1.92 -1.96 -6.88
CA VAL A 107 -1.54 -3.06 -7.77
C VAL A 107 -1.81 -2.82 -9.25
N ALA A 108 -2.44 -1.71 -9.63
CA ALA A 108 -2.83 -1.50 -11.02
C ALA A 108 -1.65 -1.45 -11.99
N GLY A 109 -0.48 -1.03 -11.52
CA GLY A 109 0.74 -0.97 -12.34
C GLY A 109 1.55 -2.28 -12.37
N LEU A 110 1.15 -3.35 -11.68
CA LEU A 110 1.94 -4.61 -11.63
C LEU A 110 2.27 -5.21 -13.00
N ARG A 111 1.38 -5.01 -13.99
CA ARG A 111 1.56 -5.49 -15.37
C ARG A 111 2.62 -4.73 -16.14
N ASP A 112 2.98 -3.52 -15.71
CA ASP A 112 4.02 -2.69 -16.33
C ASP A 112 5.44 -3.16 -15.95
N PHE A 113 5.55 -4.11 -15.01
CA PHE A 113 6.81 -4.66 -14.49
C PHE A 113 6.93 -6.16 -14.73
N PRO A 114 6.94 -6.63 -16.00
CA PRO A 114 7.02 -8.06 -16.31
C PRO A 114 8.34 -8.64 -15.79
N GLY A 115 8.27 -9.84 -15.18
CA GLY A 115 9.44 -10.57 -14.71
C GLY A 115 10.12 -10.00 -13.46
N VAL A 116 9.74 -8.81 -12.98
CA VAL A 116 10.29 -8.24 -11.74
C VAL A 116 9.76 -9.05 -10.54
N PRO A 117 10.62 -9.52 -9.62
CA PRO A 117 10.17 -10.24 -8.43
C PRO A 117 9.17 -9.42 -7.59
N VAL A 118 8.22 -10.11 -6.97
CA VAL A 118 7.22 -9.46 -6.10
C VAL A 118 7.34 -9.99 -4.68
N VAL A 119 7.18 -9.11 -3.71
CA VAL A 119 7.07 -9.41 -2.28
C VAL A 119 5.69 -8.96 -1.81
N CYS A 120 4.94 -9.84 -1.15
CA CYS A 120 3.64 -9.50 -0.55
C CYS A 120 3.30 -10.48 0.59
N SER A 121 2.19 -10.23 1.30
CA SER A 121 1.67 -11.20 2.27
C SER A 121 1.08 -12.43 1.57
N GLY A 122 1.56 -13.60 1.94
CA GLY A 122 0.99 -14.88 1.52
C GLY A 122 -0.40 -15.12 2.13
N GLU A 123 -0.66 -14.60 3.34
CA GLU A 123 -2.01 -14.65 3.92
C GLU A 123 -2.99 -13.87 3.04
N GLY A 124 -2.64 -12.62 2.68
CA GLY A 124 -3.45 -11.79 1.80
C GLY A 124 -3.73 -12.46 0.47
N TRP A 125 -2.68 -12.95 -0.18
CA TRP A 125 -2.82 -13.64 -1.46
C TRP A 125 -3.71 -14.88 -1.39
N ARG A 126 -3.51 -15.77 -0.41
CA ARG A 126 -4.35 -16.97 -0.24
C ARG A 126 -5.83 -16.64 -0.05
N ARG A 127 -6.16 -15.54 0.63
CA ARG A 127 -7.55 -15.10 0.81
C ARG A 127 -8.19 -14.53 -0.46
N LEU A 128 -7.40 -13.90 -1.33
CA LEU A 128 -7.92 -13.12 -2.46
C LEU A 128 -7.84 -13.86 -3.80
N ARG A 129 -6.82 -14.68 -4.05
CA ARG A 129 -6.51 -15.28 -5.36
C ARG A 129 -7.67 -16.02 -6.03
N ALA A 130 -8.55 -16.65 -5.26
CA ALA A 130 -9.70 -17.39 -5.77
C ALA A 130 -10.96 -16.54 -5.89
N LEU A 131 -10.97 -15.30 -5.37
CA LEU A 131 -12.16 -14.46 -5.40
C LEU A 131 -12.44 -13.97 -6.82
N ARG A 132 -13.71 -13.98 -7.18
CA ARG A 132 -14.24 -13.47 -8.45
C ARG A 132 -15.59 -12.79 -8.19
N GLY A 133 -16.04 -11.98 -9.13
CA GLY A 133 -17.37 -11.36 -9.07
C GLY A 133 -17.62 -10.52 -7.80
N ILE A 134 -18.79 -10.67 -7.18
CA ILE A 134 -19.20 -9.90 -6.00
C ILE A 134 -18.26 -10.08 -4.80
N PRO A 135 -17.80 -11.30 -4.43
CA PRO A 135 -16.83 -11.46 -3.36
C PRO A 135 -15.53 -10.65 -3.58
N ALA A 136 -15.01 -10.61 -4.80
CA ALA A 136 -13.83 -9.82 -5.13
C ALA A 136 -14.12 -8.31 -5.04
N LEU A 137 -15.25 -7.85 -5.60
CA LEU A 137 -15.66 -6.45 -5.55
C LEU A 137 -15.82 -5.95 -4.10
N ARG A 138 -16.40 -6.77 -3.21
CA ARG A 138 -16.55 -6.43 -1.78
C ARG A 138 -15.22 -6.31 -1.02
N ARG A 139 -14.13 -6.79 -1.60
CA ARG A 139 -12.77 -6.66 -1.08
C ARG A 139 -11.96 -5.62 -1.86
N ALA A 140 -12.61 -4.80 -2.69
CA ALA A 140 -11.97 -3.86 -3.60
C ALA A 140 -10.82 -4.50 -4.41
N PHE A 141 -10.88 -5.82 -4.60
CA PHE A 141 -9.94 -6.63 -5.36
C PHE A 141 -10.43 -6.80 -6.80
N VAL A 142 -9.60 -6.38 -7.75
CA VAL A 142 -9.87 -6.53 -9.19
C VAL A 142 -8.93 -7.60 -9.76
N PRO A 143 -9.38 -8.84 -9.93
CA PRO A 143 -8.50 -9.96 -10.32
C PRO A 143 -7.74 -9.73 -11.62
N GLY A 144 -8.30 -8.98 -12.57
CA GLY A 144 -7.67 -8.66 -13.85
C GLY A 144 -6.41 -7.80 -13.73
N LEU A 145 -6.20 -7.11 -12.61
CA LEU A 145 -4.99 -6.32 -12.37
C LEU A 145 -3.78 -7.20 -12.07
N ILE A 146 -4.00 -8.43 -11.60
CA ILE A 146 -2.91 -9.34 -11.25
C ILE A 146 -2.39 -10.02 -12.53
N PRO A 147 -1.08 -9.93 -12.82
CA PRO A 147 -0.46 -10.61 -13.95
C PRO A 147 -0.54 -12.14 -13.83
N GLU A 148 -0.53 -12.83 -14.95
CA GLU A 148 -0.61 -14.31 -14.98
C GLU A 148 0.63 -14.97 -14.34
N ASP A 149 1.80 -14.34 -14.46
CA ASP A 149 3.08 -14.80 -13.91
C ASP A 149 3.26 -14.41 -12.42
N PHE A 150 2.28 -13.75 -11.81
CA PHE A 150 2.38 -13.19 -10.47
C PHE A 150 2.88 -14.22 -9.42
N GLU A 151 2.22 -15.38 -9.32
CA GLU A 151 2.61 -16.39 -8.32
C GLU A 151 4.02 -16.94 -8.56
N ALA A 152 4.40 -17.11 -9.83
CA ALA A 152 5.70 -17.68 -10.17
C ALA A 152 6.90 -16.80 -9.78
N ARG A 153 6.67 -15.48 -9.68
CA ARG A 153 7.70 -14.50 -9.31
C ARG A 153 7.51 -13.89 -7.92
N THR A 154 6.55 -14.41 -7.14
CA THR A 154 6.23 -13.88 -5.82
C THR A 154 6.93 -14.64 -4.70
N ARG A 155 7.53 -13.89 -3.78
CA ARG A 155 8.02 -14.35 -2.48
C ARG A 155 7.11 -13.78 -1.39
N PHE A 156 6.70 -14.65 -0.47
CA PHE A 156 5.81 -14.25 0.61
C PHE A 156 6.61 -13.80 1.83
N VAL A 157 6.20 -12.69 2.44
CA VAL A 157 6.90 -12.08 3.60
C VAL A 157 7.07 -13.06 4.75
N GLU A 158 6.10 -13.96 4.94
CA GLU A 158 6.10 -14.96 6.01
C GLU A 158 7.22 -16.03 5.83
N GLN A 159 7.89 -16.04 4.68
CA GLN A 159 9.04 -16.90 4.40
C GLN A 159 10.40 -16.25 4.75
N PHE A 160 10.37 -14.95 5.10
CA PHE A 160 11.58 -14.21 5.43
C PHE A 160 11.97 -14.38 6.89
N GLU A 161 13.22 -14.08 7.18
CA GLU A 161 13.71 -14.09 8.55
C GLU A 161 12.91 -13.12 9.42
N GLN A 162 12.42 -13.61 10.54
CA GLN A 162 11.78 -12.76 11.55
C GLN A 162 12.83 -12.25 12.52
N VAL A 163 12.87 -10.92 12.66
CA VAL A 163 13.83 -10.23 13.53
C VAL A 163 13.11 -9.45 14.64
N ALA A 164 13.76 -9.32 15.78
CA ALA A 164 13.30 -8.43 16.84
C ALA A 164 13.48 -6.97 16.42
N LEU A 165 12.51 -6.13 16.72
CA LEU A 165 12.58 -4.70 16.45
C LEU A 165 13.22 -3.94 17.62
N PRO A 166 13.98 -2.87 17.34
CA PRO A 166 14.55 -2.02 18.36
C PRO A 166 13.45 -1.26 19.12
N PRO A 167 13.72 -0.85 20.38
CA PRO A 167 12.72 -0.20 21.23
C PRO A 167 12.07 1.07 20.66
N GLU A 168 12.77 1.79 19.80
CA GLU A 168 12.29 3.01 19.12
C GLU A 168 11.09 2.73 18.21
N LEU A 169 10.89 1.49 17.78
CA LEU A 169 9.78 1.05 16.93
C LEU A 169 8.60 0.48 17.73
N ALA A 170 8.66 0.57 19.07
CA ALA A 170 7.52 0.16 19.88
C ALA A 170 6.24 0.92 19.46
N PRO A 171 5.07 0.26 19.47
CA PRO A 171 4.76 -1.05 20.09
C PRO A 171 4.96 -2.27 19.18
N PHE A 172 5.63 -2.12 18.05
CA PHE A 172 5.99 -3.26 17.21
C PHE A 172 7.21 -3.96 17.81
N THR A 173 7.17 -5.29 17.90
CA THR A 173 8.21 -6.08 18.56
C THR A 173 9.00 -6.96 17.63
N SER A 174 8.44 -7.28 16.46
CA SER A 174 9.07 -8.12 15.44
C SER A 174 8.66 -7.73 14.04
N ALA A 175 9.49 -8.05 13.07
CA ALA A 175 9.26 -7.81 11.65
C ALA A 175 9.92 -8.91 10.81
N TRP A 176 9.56 -8.99 9.54
CA TRP A 176 10.28 -9.77 8.55
C TRP A 176 11.34 -8.89 7.89
N ALA A 177 12.60 -9.30 7.94
CA ALA A 177 13.69 -8.60 7.26
C ALA A 177 13.59 -8.84 5.75
N LEU A 178 13.49 -7.74 4.96
CA LEU A 178 13.55 -7.86 3.51
C LEU A 178 14.96 -8.36 3.12
N PRO A 179 15.08 -9.50 2.41
CA PRO A 179 16.39 -9.99 1.96
C PRO A 179 17.13 -8.93 1.14
N ASP A 180 18.47 -8.95 1.27
CA ASP A 180 19.38 -8.05 0.54
C ASP A 180 19.22 -6.55 0.84
N SER A 181 18.45 -6.18 1.87
CA SER A 181 18.26 -4.80 2.32
C SER A 181 19.25 -4.36 3.41
N ASN A 182 20.16 -5.23 3.83
CA ASN A 182 21.09 -5.00 4.94
C ASN A 182 20.39 -4.60 6.26
N GLY A 183 19.15 -5.11 6.50
CA GLY A 183 18.32 -4.78 7.64
C GLY A 183 17.74 -3.36 7.63
N ASP A 184 17.84 -2.65 6.51
CA ASP A 184 17.27 -1.30 6.38
C ASP A 184 15.78 -1.30 6.05
N VAL A 185 15.22 -2.44 5.62
CA VAL A 185 13.79 -2.61 5.31
C VAL A 185 13.20 -3.76 6.11
N LEU A 186 12.26 -3.45 7.00
CA LEU A 186 11.64 -4.38 7.94
C LEU A 186 10.12 -4.38 7.74
N LEU A 187 9.57 -5.48 7.24
CA LEU A 187 8.15 -5.59 6.90
C LEU A 187 7.33 -6.01 8.13
N VAL A 188 6.22 -5.34 8.36
CA VAL A 188 5.35 -5.58 9.54
C VAL A 188 3.90 -5.75 9.14
N PRO A 189 3.11 -6.60 9.84
CA PRO A 189 1.68 -6.69 9.60
C PRO A 189 0.96 -5.44 10.16
N LEU A 190 0.08 -4.88 9.34
CA LEU A 190 -0.83 -3.77 9.69
C LEU A 190 -2.28 -4.19 9.39
N PRO A 191 -2.83 -5.18 10.12
CA PRO A 191 -4.11 -5.78 9.79
C PRO A 191 -5.28 -4.81 9.97
N GLY A 192 -6.37 -5.10 9.26
CA GLY A 192 -7.67 -4.46 9.43
C GLY A 192 -8.22 -3.80 8.17
N HIS A 193 -7.41 -3.01 7.45
CA HIS A 193 -7.85 -2.39 6.20
C HIS A 193 -8.12 -3.42 5.10
N ALA A 194 -7.15 -4.27 4.83
CA ALA A 194 -7.25 -5.32 3.79
C ALA A 194 -6.61 -6.62 4.28
N ALA A 195 -6.98 -7.73 3.64
CA ALA A 195 -6.40 -9.03 3.92
C ALA A 195 -4.88 -9.02 3.68
N GLY A 196 -4.10 -9.40 4.69
CA GLY A 196 -2.66 -9.45 4.63
C GLY A 196 -1.97 -8.10 4.39
N HIS A 197 -2.59 -7.00 4.81
CA HIS A 197 -2.00 -5.67 4.69
C HIS A 197 -0.71 -5.57 5.52
N ILE A 198 0.35 -5.09 4.88
CA ILE A 198 1.67 -4.90 5.50
C ILE A 198 2.12 -3.44 5.41
N GLY A 199 3.00 -3.05 6.31
CA GLY A 199 3.80 -1.83 6.24
C GLY A 199 5.28 -2.15 6.19
N ALA A 200 6.13 -1.13 6.02
CA ALA A 200 7.58 -1.28 6.02
C ALA A 200 8.23 -0.19 6.87
N PHE A 201 8.99 -0.58 7.88
CA PHE A 201 9.95 0.30 8.51
C PHE A 201 11.19 0.43 7.64
N ILE A 202 11.57 1.65 7.31
CA ILE A 202 12.73 1.97 6.49
C ILE A 202 13.72 2.78 7.33
N ARG A 203 14.95 2.31 7.43
CA ARG A 203 16.02 3.01 8.13
C ARG A 203 16.74 3.97 7.18
N THR A 204 16.41 5.25 7.28
CA THR A 204 16.99 6.32 6.47
C THR A 204 18.08 7.08 7.24
N HIS A 205 18.80 7.99 6.56
CA HIS A 205 19.76 8.89 7.21
C HIS A 205 19.11 9.87 8.19
N GLU A 206 17.81 10.16 8.01
CA GLU A 206 17.02 11.06 8.88
C GLU A 206 16.35 10.32 10.06
N GLY A 207 16.52 8.99 10.16
CA GLY A 207 15.86 8.15 11.16
C GLY A 207 14.91 7.14 10.55
N TRP A 208 14.03 6.58 11.38
CA TRP A 208 13.07 5.59 10.94
C TRP A 208 11.84 6.21 10.27
N VAL A 209 11.44 5.61 9.17
CA VAL A 209 10.18 5.92 8.46
C VAL A 209 9.34 4.66 8.43
N LEU A 210 8.03 4.75 8.69
CA LEU A 210 7.07 3.70 8.45
C LEU A 210 6.26 4.04 7.20
N LEU A 211 6.41 3.25 6.13
CA LEU A 211 5.46 3.23 5.02
C LEU A 211 4.26 2.41 5.49
N ALA A 212 3.19 3.09 5.90
CA ALA A 212 2.03 2.45 6.52
C ALA A 212 0.89 2.19 5.53
N ALA A 213 1.07 2.54 4.26
CA ALA A 213 0.07 2.41 3.20
C ALA A 213 -1.32 2.88 3.67
N ASP A 214 -2.33 2.01 3.64
CA ASP A 214 -3.72 2.31 3.98
C ASP A 214 -4.12 1.87 5.40
N ALA A 215 -3.14 1.65 6.28
CA ALA A 215 -3.41 1.44 7.70
C ALA A 215 -4.15 2.63 8.34
N ALA A 216 -4.04 3.81 7.71
CA ALA A 216 -4.86 4.98 7.94
C ALA A 216 -4.92 5.80 6.64
N TRP A 217 -6.01 6.57 6.43
CA TRP A 217 -6.14 7.44 5.25
C TRP A 217 -5.84 8.91 5.56
N SER A 218 -5.59 9.23 6.84
CA SER A 218 -5.19 10.54 7.31
C SER A 218 -4.38 10.40 8.59
N PRO A 219 -3.38 11.25 8.84
CA PRO A 219 -2.70 11.32 10.15
C PRO A 219 -3.67 11.54 11.31
N LEU A 220 -4.78 12.26 11.09
CA LEU A 220 -5.82 12.44 12.10
C LEU A 220 -6.48 11.11 12.52
N SER A 221 -6.48 10.09 11.65
CA SER A 221 -7.07 8.79 11.98
C SER A 221 -6.37 8.13 13.16
N TYR A 222 -5.06 8.10 13.16
CA TYR A 222 -4.30 7.48 14.27
C TYR A 222 -4.04 8.48 15.41
N ARG A 223 -3.88 9.79 15.16
CA ARG A 223 -3.67 10.80 16.20
C ARG A 223 -4.88 10.96 17.10
N GLU A 224 -6.08 10.91 16.52
CA GLU A 224 -7.34 11.08 17.25
C GLU A 224 -8.07 9.75 17.48
N LEU A 225 -7.50 8.61 17.07
CA LEU A 225 -8.13 7.29 17.07
C LEU A 225 -9.52 7.31 16.42
N ARG A 226 -9.63 8.08 15.35
CA ARG A 226 -10.88 8.36 14.62
C ARG A 226 -10.88 7.63 13.28
N GLY A 227 -11.72 6.62 13.19
CA GLY A 227 -11.83 5.81 11.97
C GLY A 227 -12.62 6.49 10.85
N PRO A 228 -12.72 5.84 9.69
CA PRO A 228 -13.51 6.27 8.56
C PRO A 228 -15.02 6.15 8.82
N SER A 229 -15.84 6.50 7.83
CA SER A 229 -17.29 6.31 7.89
C SER A 229 -17.68 4.83 8.03
N VAL A 230 -18.91 4.58 8.52
CA VAL A 230 -19.44 3.21 8.63
C VAL A 230 -19.46 2.49 7.28
N LEU A 231 -19.68 3.23 6.19
CA LEU A 231 -19.70 2.69 4.83
C LEU A 231 -18.32 2.12 4.43
N ALA A 232 -17.23 2.75 4.82
CA ALA A 232 -15.89 2.28 4.50
C ALA A 232 -15.59 0.89 5.10
N TYR A 233 -16.19 0.56 6.25
CA TYR A 233 -16.01 -0.77 6.83
C TYR A 233 -16.62 -1.90 6.02
N THR A 234 -17.46 -1.62 5.02
CA THR A 234 -18.03 -2.65 4.14
C THR A 234 -17.01 -3.27 3.19
N ILE A 235 -15.92 -2.56 2.91
CA ILE A 235 -14.80 -3.03 2.08
C ILE A 235 -13.58 -3.43 2.90
N MET A 236 -13.52 -3.07 4.17
CA MET A 236 -12.41 -3.43 5.06
C MET A 236 -12.48 -4.90 5.47
N GLU A 237 -11.33 -5.46 5.78
CA GLU A 237 -11.20 -6.85 6.21
C GLU A 237 -11.72 -7.07 7.64
N ASP A 238 -11.24 -6.26 8.59
CA ASP A 238 -11.57 -6.39 10.00
C ASP A 238 -11.50 -5.03 10.71
N ARG A 239 -12.65 -4.56 11.19
CA ARG A 239 -12.75 -3.29 11.90
C ARG A 239 -12.00 -3.28 13.23
N HIS A 240 -12.01 -4.38 13.99
CA HIS A 240 -11.33 -4.43 15.29
C HIS A 240 -9.82 -4.38 15.08
N ALA A 241 -9.28 -5.21 14.19
CA ALA A 241 -7.89 -5.20 13.82
C ALA A 241 -7.43 -3.83 13.27
N TYR A 242 -8.31 -3.14 12.51
CA TYR A 242 -8.04 -1.78 12.03
C TYR A 242 -7.81 -0.80 13.19
N PHE A 243 -8.68 -0.80 14.21
CA PHE A 243 -8.49 0.06 15.36
C PHE A 243 -7.30 -0.35 16.24
N ASP A 244 -6.96 -1.64 16.31
CA ASP A 244 -5.74 -2.09 16.98
C ASP A 244 -4.50 -1.56 16.25
N THR A 245 -4.51 -1.58 14.93
CA THR A 245 -3.47 -0.97 14.09
C THR A 245 -3.39 0.54 14.30
N LEU A 246 -4.53 1.26 14.33
CA LEU A 246 -4.54 2.70 14.62
C LEU A 246 -3.93 3.03 16.00
N ARG A 247 -4.20 2.20 17.04
CA ARG A 247 -3.60 2.39 18.38
C ARG A 247 -2.09 2.20 18.34
N LYS A 248 -1.60 1.23 17.57
CA LYS A 248 -0.14 1.04 17.37
C LYS A 248 0.48 2.23 16.66
N LEU A 249 -0.15 2.75 15.59
CA LEU A 249 0.33 3.95 14.90
C LEU A 249 0.30 5.17 15.81
N HIS A 250 -0.75 5.32 16.63
CA HIS A 250 -0.84 6.38 17.64
C HIS A 250 0.33 6.34 18.64
N ALA A 251 0.60 5.18 19.20
CA ALA A 251 1.70 5.01 20.14
C ALA A 251 3.07 5.27 19.49
N LEU A 252 3.25 4.85 18.24
CA LEU A 252 4.46 5.07 17.46
C LEU A 252 4.67 6.57 17.16
N ASP A 253 3.62 7.29 16.75
CA ASP A 253 3.65 8.75 16.49
C ASP A 253 3.94 9.53 17.78
N ALA A 254 3.33 9.13 18.90
CA ALA A 254 3.57 9.72 20.22
C ALA A 254 5.03 9.50 20.72
N GLY A 255 5.66 8.42 20.31
CA GLY A 255 7.08 8.13 20.61
C GLY A 255 8.05 9.10 19.93
N GLY A 256 7.67 9.70 18.81
CA GLY A 256 8.43 10.73 18.10
C GLY A 256 9.70 10.26 17.39
N HIS A 257 9.95 8.94 17.34
CA HIS A 257 11.15 8.36 16.72
C HIS A 257 10.95 7.90 15.27
N VAL A 258 9.70 7.88 14.80
CA VAL A 258 9.36 7.35 13.48
C VAL A 258 8.44 8.31 12.74
N ARG A 259 8.79 8.64 11.50
CA ARG A 259 7.90 9.37 10.60
C ARG A 259 6.98 8.38 9.90
N ILE A 260 5.67 8.53 10.09
CA ILE A 260 4.66 7.67 9.44
C ILE A 260 4.24 8.32 8.13
N LEU A 261 4.32 7.59 7.03
CA LEU A 261 3.89 7.98 5.70
C LEU A 261 2.72 7.11 5.24
N LEU A 262 1.64 7.75 4.79
CA LEU A 262 0.43 7.11 4.30
C LEU A 262 0.32 7.27 2.78
N THR A 263 -0.34 6.33 2.10
CA THR A 263 -0.56 6.44 0.64
C THR A 263 -1.35 7.69 0.29
N HIS A 264 -2.38 8.02 1.05
CA HIS A 264 -3.32 9.11 0.77
C HIS A 264 -3.07 10.38 1.59
N GLU A 265 -1.88 10.55 2.14
CA GLU A 265 -1.57 11.72 2.97
C GLU A 265 -1.74 13.03 2.20
N GLY A 266 -2.36 14.03 2.84
CA GLY A 266 -2.66 15.33 2.24
C GLY A 266 -4.07 15.43 1.63
N ALA A 267 -4.86 14.35 1.62
CA ALA A 267 -6.24 14.38 1.14
C ALA A 267 -7.19 15.18 2.05
N LEU A 268 -6.91 15.25 3.36
CA LEU A 268 -7.78 15.85 4.39
C LEU A 268 -7.14 17.03 5.08
#